data_d5d52c9212525f03325124e3685eb6d9
#
_entry.id   d5d52c9212525f03325124e3685eb6d9
#
_cell.length_a   1.000
_cell.length_b   1.000
_cell.length_c   1.000
_cell.angle_alpha   90.00
_cell.angle_beta   90.00
_cell.angle_gamma   90.00
#
_symmetry.space_group_name_H-M   'P 1'
#
loop_
_entity.id
_entity.type
_entity.pdbx_description
1 polymer ?
#
loop_
_entity_poly.entity_id
_entity_poly.type
_entity_poly.pdbx_seq_one_letter_code
_entity_poly.pdbx_strand_id
1 'polypeptide(L)'
;TGVISALNRNLFADDPSRTPEYLIQTDAAINPGNSGGALLNVRGEVVGINSSKIADYVIEGMGYAIPISTAKPIIEDLMQKETRRKVPQEERAFLGIAGTDVIEEATARYEMPEGVYVSNVLEDTAADEAGILKGDIIMYIDGEKIENMAEMQGLLEFYAAGTEVEVVLMRQSNGEYK
;
A
#
# COMPACT_ATOMS: atom_id res chain seq x y z
N THR A 1 21.22 17.87 -15.97
CA THR A 1 21.53 18.93 -14.99
C THR A 1 20.53 20.06 -15.13
N GLY A 2 20.25 20.75 -14.03
CA GLY A 2 19.32 21.87 -13.97
C GLY A 2 19.41 22.57 -12.62
N VAL A 3 18.45 23.44 -12.37
CA VAL A 3 18.32 24.17 -11.10
C VAL A 3 16.98 23.88 -10.43
N ILE A 4 16.90 24.12 -9.14
CA ILE A 4 15.62 24.10 -8.42
C ILE A 4 14.92 25.42 -8.71
N SER A 5 13.78 25.35 -9.40
CA SER A 5 12.99 26.50 -9.82
C SER A 5 11.98 26.95 -8.76
N ALA A 6 11.46 26.01 -7.95
CA ALA A 6 10.61 26.32 -6.80
C ALA A 6 10.62 25.17 -5.76
N LEU A 7 10.25 25.52 -4.53
CA LEU A 7 10.00 24.60 -3.44
C LEU A 7 8.53 24.68 -3.01
N ASN A 8 8.04 23.63 -2.37
CA ASN A 8 6.67 23.56 -1.84
C ASN A 8 5.58 23.83 -2.90
N ARG A 9 5.78 23.33 -4.12
CA ARG A 9 4.84 23.51 -5.21
C ARG A 9 3.66 22.55 -5.03
N ASN A 10 2.46 23.08 -4.75
CA ASN A 10 1.23 22.31 -4.73
C ASN A 10 0.54 22.44 -6.11
N LEU A 11 0.52 21.35 -6.86
CA LEU A 11 -0.11 21.32 -8.21
C LEU A 11 -1.63 21.18 -8.14
N PHE A 12 -2.16 20.77 -6.98
CA PHE A 12 -3.58 20.50 -6.75
C PHE A 12 -4.19 21.52 -5.76
N ALA A 13 -3.62 22.75 -5.72
CA ALA A 13 -4.09 23.77 -4.79
C ALA A 13 -5.57 24.15 -4.97
N ASP A 14 -6.09 23.98 -6.18
CA ASP A 14 -7.48 24.32 -6.55
C ASP A 14 -8.45 23.12 -6.43
N ASP A 15 -7.96 21.95 -6.03
CA ASP A 15 -8.77 20.73 -5.86
C ASP A 15 -8.87 20.35 -4.36
N PRO A 16 -9.98 20.73 -3.68
CA PRO A 16 -10.13 20.45 -2.25
C PRO A 16 -10.33 18.97 -1.92
N SER A 17 -10.57 18.11 -2.93
CA SER A 17 -10.70 16.65 -2.75
C SER A 17 -9.35 15.94 -2.64
N ARG A 18 -8.25 16.63 -2.97
CA ARG A 18 -6.89 16.06 -2.94
C ARG A 18 -6.09 16.56 -1.75
N THR A 19 -5.34 15.66 -1.16
CA THR A 19 -4.34 16.02 -0.15
C THR A 19 -3.25 16.87 -0.80
N PRO A 20 -2.86 18.01 -0.19
CA PRO A 20 -1.79 18.86 -0.73
C PRO A 20 -0.46 18.10 -0.84
N GLU A 21 0.10 18.06 -2.04
CA GLU A 21 1.43 17.51 -2.29
C GLU A 21 2.42 18.65 -2.51
N TYR A 22 3.39 18.79 -1.61
CA TYR A 22 4.42 19.81 -1.69
C TYR A 22 5.65 19.28 -2.40
N LEU A 23 5.86 19.73 -3.64
CA LEU A 23 6.87 19.22 -4.56
C LEU A 23 8.03 20.19 -4.74
N ILE A 24 9.18 19.65 -5.13
CA ILE A 24 10.31 20.39 -5.69
C ILE A 24 10.07 20.55 -7.18
N GLN A 25 10.13 21.77 -7.70
CA GLN A 25 10.11 22.06 -9.13
C GLN A 25 11.55 22.28 -9.63
N THR A 26 11.89 21.70 -10.77
CA THR A 26 13.21 21.82 -11.41
C THR A 26 13.05 21.93 -12.93
N ASP A 27 14.02 22.57 -13.59
CA ASP A 27 14.16 22.57 -15.05
C ASP A 27 15.00 21.40 -15.56
N ALA A 28 15.55 20.57 -14.66
CA ALA A 28 16.17 19.31 -15.03
C ALA A 28 15.15 18.40 -15.69
N ALA A 29 15.50 17.79 -16.84
CA ALA A 29 14.60 16.95 -17.59
C ALA A 29 14.18 15.71 -16.79
N ILE A 30 12.92 15.64 -16.38
CA ILE A 30 12.28 14.49 -15.75
C ILE A 30 11.41 13.83 -16.81
N ASN A 31 11.80 12.62 -17.22
CA ASN A 31 11.16 11.87 -18.29
C ASN A 31 10.88 10.43 -17.85
N PRO A 32 10.01 9.68 -18.56
CA PRO A 32 9.93 8.24 -18.42
C PRO A 32 11.33 7.61 -18.53
N GLY A 33 11.71 6.81 -17.55
CA GLY A 33 13.02 6.17 -17.42
C GLY A 33 13.89 6.75 -16.29
N ASN A 34 13.68 8.00 -15.85
CA ASN A 34 14.32 8.51 -14.64
C ASN A 34 13.35 8.74 -13.46
N SER A 35 12.06 8.47 -13.66
CA SER A 35 11.04 8.48 -12.61
C SER A 35 11.34 7.40 -11.57
N GLY A 36 11.21 7.72 -10.29
CA GLY A 36 11.63 6.87 -9.16
C GLY A 36 13.12 7.01 -8.84
N GLY A 37 13.93 7.62 -9.73
CA GLY A 37 15.34 7.89 -9.49
C GLY A 37 15.57 9.09 -8.57
N ALA A 38 16.77 9.18 -8.00
CA ALA A 38 17.16 10.24 -7.09
C ALA A 38 17.40 11.57 -7.83
N LEU A 39 16.89 12.67 -7.25
CA LEU A 39 17.32 14.02 -7.55
C LEU A 39 18.49 14.36 -6.61
N LEU A 40 19.67 14.61 -7.19
CA LEU A 40 20.90 14.86 -6.44
C LEU A 40 21.30 16.33 -6.51
N ASN A 41 21.85 16.84 -5.43
CA ASN A 41 22.51 18.15 -5.44
C ASN A 41 23.96 18.02 -5.95
N VAL A 42 24.68 19.16 -6.03
CA VAL A 42 26.07 19.21 -6.51
C VAL A 42 27.08 18.47 -5.59
N ARG A 43 26.67 18.10 -4.38
CA ARG A 43 27.48 17.32 -3.43
C ARG A 43 27.19 15.82 -3.51
N GLY A 44 26.26 15.40 -4.40
CA GLY A 44 25.82 14.01 -4.50
C GLY A 44 24.81 13.57 -3.44
N GLU A 45 24.25 14.51 -2.66
CA GLU A 45 23.23 14.21 -1.67
C GLU A 45 21.85 14.13 -2.33
N VAL A 46 21.03 13.16 -1.91
CA VAL A 46 19.64 13.01 -2.40
C VAL A 46 18.79 14.12 -1.78
N VAL A 47 18.18 14.94 -2.63
CA VAL A 47 17.26 16.02 -2.23
C VAL A 47 15.81 15.71 -2.56
N GLY A 48 15.54 14.75 -3.44
CA GLY A 48 14.20 14.33 -3.80
C GLY A 48 14.18 13.05 -4.65
N ILE A 49 12.97 12.59 -4.97
CA ILE A 49 12.69 11.46 -5.86
C ILE A 49 11.93 11.98 -7.07
N ASN A 50 12.46 11.74 -8.27
CA ASN A 50 11.87 12.19 -9.53
C ASN A 50 10.50 11.54 -9.76
N SER A 51 9.50 12.30 -10.24
CA SER A 51 8.19 11.77 -10.58
C SER A 51 7.72 12.26 -11.94
N SER A 52 7.59 11.32 -12.90
CA SER A 52 7.04 11.60 -14.23
C SER A 52 5.51 11.55 -14.27
N LYS A 53 4.83 10.87 -13.32
CA LYS A 53 3.35 10.85 -13.26
C LYS A 53 2.73 12.22 -13.00
N ILE A 54 3.48 13.10 -12.38
CA ILE A 54 3.06 14.47 -12.12
C ILE A 54 3.22 15.31 -13.40
N ALA A 55 3.97 14.80 -14.37
CA ALA A 55 4.26 15.45 -15.65
C ALA A 55 3.08 15.51 -16.64
N ASP A 56 2.01 14.75 -16.45
CA ASP A 56 0.81 14.81 -17.30
C ASP A 56 0.09 16.16 -17.22
N TYR A 57 0.43 16.99 -16.24
CA TYR A 57 -0.01 18.38 -16.11
C TYR A 57 1.06 19.38 -16.56
N VAL A 58 2.10 18.95 -17.31
CA VAL A 58 3.36 19.70 -17.44
C VAL A 58 3.42 20.52 -18.71
N ILE A 59 3.77 21.79 -18.50
CA ILE A 59 4.38 22.68 -19.47
C ILE A 59 5.80 22.16 -19.75
N GLU A 60 6.18 22.07 -21.03
CA GLU A 60 7.52 21.64 -21.45
C GLU A 60 8.63 22.41 -20.70
N GLY A 61 9.60 21.69 -20.15
CA GLY A 61 10.71 22.26 -19.36
C GLY A 61 10.48 22.37 -17.85
N MET A 62 9.41 21.80 -17.30
CA MET A 62 9.19 21.70 -15.86
C MET A 62 9.17 20.25 -15.38
N GLY A 63 10.07 19.91 -14.49
CA GLY A 63 10.11 18.63 -13.79
C GLY A 63 9.71 18.77 -12.33
N TYR A 64 9.23 17.68 -11.75
CA TYR A 64 8.83 17.63 -10.34
C TYR A 64 9.47 16.45 -9.61
N ALA A 65 9.80 16.68 -8.35
CA ALA A 65 10.32 15.64 -7.48
C ALA A 65 9.67 15.73 -6.09
N ILE A 66 9.46 14.58 -5.48
CA ILE A 66 9.00 14.45 -4.09
C ILE A 66 10.19 14.80 -3.19
N PRO A 67 10.07 15.76 -2.25
CA PRO A 67 11.16 16.10 -1.34
C PRO A 67 11.63 14.90 -0.53
N ILE A 68 12.95 14.76 -0.33
CA ILE A 68 13.49 13.65 0.47
C ILE A 68 12.99 13.71 1.93
N SER A 69 12.70 14.88 2.45
CA SER A 69 12.12 15.04 3.80
C SER A 69 10.76 14.35 3.94
N THR A 70 9.98 14.31 2.87
CA THR A 70 8.68 13.62 2.83
C THR A 70 8.86 12.12 2.60
N ALA A 71 9.79 11.73 1.72
CA ALA A 71 10.01 10.34 1.35
C ALA A 71 10.81 9.57 2.42
N LYS A 72 11.69 10.23 3.17
CA LYS A 72 12.63 9.59 4.10
C LYS A 72 11.95 8.71 5.16
N PRO A 73 10.89 9.14 5.87
CA PRO A 73 10.23 8.27 6.85
C PRO A 73 9.66 6.98 6.22
N ILE A 74 9.11 7.08 4.99
CA ILE A 74 8.57 5.95 4.26
C ILE A 74 9.70 4.99 3.84
N ILE A 75 10.83 5.55 3.37
CA ILE A 75 12.00 4.77 2.98
C ILE A 75 12.58 4.03 4.20
N GLU A 76 12.71 4.71 5.34
CA GLU A 76 13.22 4.12 6.58
C GLU A 76 12.32 2.99 7.09
N ASP A 77 10.99 3.14 7.00
CA ASP A 77 10.04 2.08 7.31
C ASP A 77 10.19 0.89 6.37
N LEU A 78 10.24 1.14 5.06
CA LEU A 78 10.43 0.08 4.06
C LEU A 78 11.77 -0.64 4.20
N MET A 79 12.84 0.06 4.60
CA MET A 79 14.15 -0.55 4.83
C MET A 79 14.20 -1.46 6.07
N GLN A 80 13.29 -1.27 7.02
CA GLN A 80 13.16 -2.12 8.21
C GLN A 80 12.32 -3.37 7.94
N LYS A 81 11.50 -3.37 6.87
CA LYS A 81 10.71 -4.53 6.47
C LYS A 81 11.61 -5.58 5.84
N GLU A 82 11.49 -6.82 6.28
CA GLU A 82 12.20 -7.94 5.65
C GLU A 82 11.75 -8.10 4.19
N THR A 83 12.73 -8.21 3.28
CA THR A 83 12.42 -8.50 1.88
C THR A 83 12.00 -9.96 1.76
N ARG A 84 10.70 -10.21 1.76
CA ARG A 84 10.14 -11.54 1.56
C ARG A 84 10.32 -11.96 0.10
N ARG A 85 10.71 -13.20 -0.15
CA ARG A 85 10.74 -13.78 -1.50
C ARG A 85 9.49 -14.61 -1.71
N LYS A 86 8.94 -14.58 -2.94
CA LYS A 86 7.82 -15.46 -3.27
C LYS A 86 8.23 -16.92 -3.11
N VAL A 87 7.38 -17.65 -2.40
CA VAL A 87 7.57 -19.08 -2.17
C VAL A 87 7.11 -19.86 -3.42
N PRO A 88 7.80 -20.96 -3.83
CA PRO A 88 7.31 -21.84 -4.88
C PRO A 88 5.86 -22.25 -4.64
N GLN A 89 5.07 -22.38 -5.69
CA GLN A 89 3.61 -22.58 -5.58
C GLN A 89 3.23 -23.80 -4.73
N GLU A 90 4.02 -24.86 -4.80
CA GLU A 90 3.83 -26.12 -4.06
C GLU A 90 4.13 -26.01 -2.55
N GLU A 91 4.82 -24.95 -2.13
CA GLU A 91 5.21 -24.72 -0.74
C GLU A 91 4.46 -23.55 -0.09
N ARG A 92 3.54 -22.90 -0.83
CA ARG A 92 2.82 -21.71 -0.36
C ARG A 92 1.86 -22.01 0.77
N ALA A 93 1.73 -21.05 1.68
CA ALA A 93 0.73 -21.08 2.72
C ALA A 93 -0.69 -21.04 2.15
N PHE A 94 -1.59 -21.73 2.81
CA PHE A 94 -3.01 -21.74 2.53
C PHE A 94 -3.78 -21.51 3.83
N LEU A 95 -4.52 -20.40 3.89
CA LEU A 95 -5.27 -20.04 5.11
C LEU A 95 -6.50 -20.91 5.33
N GLY A 96 -7.17 -21.34 4.24
CA GLY A 96 -8.33 -22.22 4.32
C GLY A 96 -9.66 -21.49 4.45
N ILE A 97 -9.78 -20.32 3.84
CA ILE A 97 -11.05 -19.57 3.77
C ILE A 97 -11.54 -19.42 2.32
N ALA A 98 -12.86 -19.29 2.18
CA ALA A 98 -13.49 -18.62 1.05
C ALA A 98 -13.99 -17.26 1.51
N GLY A 99 -13.71 -16.22 0.73
CA GLY A 99 -14.05 -14.85 1.10
C GLY A 99 -14.47 -14.02 -0.12
N THR A 100 -14.98 -12.85 0.16
CA THR A 100 -15.31 -11.81 -0.83
C THR A 100 -14.87 -10.46 -0.31
N ASP A 101 -14.60 -9.53 -1.20
CA ASP A 101 -14.27 -8.16 -0.84
C ASP A 101 -15.47 -7.48 -0.18
N VAL A 102 -15.22 -6.70 0.87
CA VAL A 102 -16.24 -5.79 1.41
C VAL A 102 -16.35 -4.61 0.46
N ILE A 103 -17.49 -4.50 -0.23
CA ILE A 103 -17.72 -3.44 -1.21
C ILE A 103 -18.08 -2.11 -0.50
N GLU A 104 -17.80 -0.99 -1.16
CA GLU A 104 -18.00 0.36 -0.61
C GLU A 104 -19.44 0.60 -0.14
N GLU A 105 -20.44 0.04 -0.84
CA GLU A 105 -21.85 0.13 -0.42
C GLU A 105 -22.12 -0.61 0.89
N ALA A 106 -21.41 -1.70 1.17
CA ALA A 106 -21.56 -2.43 2.43
C ALA A 106 -20.92 -1.66 3.59
N THR A 107 -19.76 -1.04 3.35
CA THR A 107 -19.12 -0.12 4.32
C THR A 107 -20.05 1.05 4.65
N ALA A 108 -20.59 1.72 3.65
CA ALA A 108 -21.46 2.90 3.85
C ALA A 108 -22.80 2.56 4.51
N ARG A 109 -23.38 1.38 4.23
CA ARG A 109 -24.75 1.03 4.66
C ARG A 109 -24.80 0.24 5.98
N TYR A 110 -23.78 -0.57 6.23
CA TYR A 110 -23.77 -1.52 7.35
C TYR A 110 -22.59 -1.27 8.31
N GLU A 111 -21.83 -0.17 8.11
CA GLU A 111 -20.64 0.16 8.90
C GLU A 111 -19.63 -1.00 8.96
N MET A 112 -19.57 -1.79 7.88
CA MET A 112 -18.61 -2.88 7.76
C MET A 112 -17.22 -2.30 7.51
N PRO A 113 -16.18 -2.76 8.21
CA PRO A 113 -14.80 -2.35 7.91
C PRO A 113 -14.37 -2.84 6.53
N GLU A 114 -13.46 -2.12 5.88
CA GLU A 114 -12.79 -2.59 4.66
C GLU A 114 -11.99 -3.86 4.95
N GLY A 115 -11.99 -4.80 4.02
CA GLY A 115 -11.26 -6.04 4.17
C GLY A 115 -11.89 -7.21 3.43
N VAL A 116 -11.52 -8.42 3.84
CA VAL A 116 -12.03 -9.67 3.28
C VAL A 116 -13.08 -10.27 4.19
N TYR A 117 -14.34 -10.28 3.73
CA TYR A 117 -15.43 -10.96 4.42
C TYR A 117 -15.31 -12.49 4.24
N VAL A 118 -15.24 -13.22 5.33
CA VAL A 118 -15.14 -14.68 5.36
C VAL A 118 -16.54 -15.28 5.13
N SER A 119 -16.76 -15.87 3.95
CA SER A 119 -18.02 -16.52 3.61
C SER A 119 -18.07 -17.99 4.02
N ASN A 120 -16.90 -18.64 4.10
CA ASN A 120 -16.76 -20.02 4.57
C ASN A 120 -15.35 -20.27 5.10
N VAL A 121 -15.21 -21.19 6.06
CA VAL A 121 -13.93 -21.70 6.56
C VAL A 121 -13.91 -23.19 6.27
N LEU A 122 -12.78 -23.69 5.79
CA LEU A 122 -12.58 -25.11 5.48
C LEU A 122 -12.12 -25.83 6.76
N GLU A 123 -12.70 -26.99 7.04
CA GLU A 123 -12.31 -27.83 8.17
C GLU A 123 -10.84 -28.29 8.06
N ASP A 124 -10.19 -28.49 9.19
CA ASP A 124 -8.80 -28.95 9.29
C ASP A 124 -7.78 -28.01 8.59
N THR A 125 -8.03 -26.70 8.60
CA THR A 125 -7.12 -25.67 8.04
C THR A 125 -6.64 -24.69 9.10
N ALA A 126 -5.61 -23.89 8.77
CA ALA A 126 -5.06 -22.88 9.68
C ALA A 126 -6.13 -21.88 10.17
N ALA A 127 -7.07 -21.51 9.32
CA ALA A 127 -8.17 -20.61 9.69
C ALA A 127 -9.14 -21.27 10.70
N ASP A 128 -9.43 -22.56 10.53
CA ASP A 128 -10.28 -23.33 11.43
C ASP A 128 -9.60 -23.51 12.79
N GLU A 129 -8.34 -23.92 12.80
CA GLU A 129 -7.52 -24.05 14.02
C GLU A 129 -7.37 -22.73 14.79
N ALA A 130 -7.26 -21.61 14.07
CA ALA A 130 -7.17 -20.27 14.65
C ALA A 130 -8.53 -19.73 15.13
N GLY A 131 -9.65 -20.44 14.85
CA GLY A 131 -10.99 -20.03 15.26
C GLY A 131 -11.56 -18.87 14.46
N ILE A 132 -11.13 -18.70 13.21
CA ILE A 132 -11.77 -17.79 12.24
C ILE A 132 -13.13 -18.37 11.89
N LEU A 133 -14.16 -17.53 11.83
CA LEU A 133 -15.53 -17.94 11.59
C LEU A 133 -16.10 -17.26 10.35
N LYS A 134 -17.10 -17.90 9.77
CA LYS A 134 -17.96 -17.25 8.77
C LYS A 134 -18.55 -15.96 9.36
N GLY A 135 -18.44 -14.87 8.63
CA GLY A 135 -18.91 -13.55 9.05
C GLY A 135 -17.81 -12.65 9.61
N ASP A 136 -16.61 -13.16 9.84
CA ASP A 136 -15.45 -12.35 10.20
C ASP A 136 -15.00 -11.52 9.00
N ILE A 137 -14.36 -10.37 9.27
CA ILE A 137 -13.72 -9.53 8.25
C ILE A 137 -12.24 -9.44 8.58
N ILE A 138 -11.40 -10.02 7.72
CA ILE A 138 -9.94 -9.95 7.84
C ILE A 138 -9.47 -8.60 7.33
N MET A 139 -8.72 -7.86 8.17
CA MET A 139 -8.25 -6.52 7.90
C MET A 139 -6.73 -6.42 7.80
N TYR A 140 -5.98 -7.25 8.55
CA TYR A 140 -4.52 -7.25 8.53
C TYR A 140 -3.97 -8.67 8.64
N ILE A 141 -2.83 -8.91 8.00
CA ILE A 141 -2.01 -10.10 8.19
C ILE A 141 -0.57 -9.63 8.43
N ASP A 142 0.03 -9.98 9.58
CA ASP A 142 1.37 -9.53 10.01
C ASP A 142 1.57 -8.01 9.90
N GLY A 143 0.54 -7.24 10.27
CA GLY A 143 0.54 -5.79 10.22
C GLY A 143 0.35 -5.18 8.82
N GLU A 144 0.30 -5.97 7.75
CA GLU A 144 -0.03 -5.50 6.40
C GLU A 144 -1.55 -5.38 6.24
N LYS A 145 -2.05 -4.22 5.82
CA LYS A 145 -3.47 -3.98 5.57
C LYS A 145 -3.96 -4.82 4.40
N ILE A 146 -5.12 -5.45 4.55
CA ILE A 146 -5.79 -6.25 3.53
C ILE A 146 -7.09 -5.56 3.16
N GLU A 147 -7.19 -5.04 1.96
CA GLU A 147 -8.39 -4.36 1.46
C GLU A 147 -9.29 -5.29 0.62
N ASN A 148 -8.70 -6.35 0.02
CA ASN A 148 -9.41 -7.28 -0.86
C ASN A 148 -8.75 -8.66 -0.92
N MET A 149 -9.47 -9.62 -1.52
CA MET A 149 -8.99 -11.00 -1.71
C MET A 149 -7.70 -11.10 -2.53
N ALA A 150 -7.54 -10.24 -3.55
CA ALA A 150 -6.36 -10.28 -4.40
C ALA A 150 -5.10 -9.87 -3.64
N GLU A 151 -5.19 -8.86 -2.76
CA GLU A 151 -4.09 -8.46 -1.87
C GLU A 151 -3.75 -9.55 -0.87
N MET A 152 -4.77 -10.14 -0.24
CA MET A 152 -4.57 -11.25 0.70
C MET A 152 -3.87 -12.43 0.01
N GLN A 153 -4.34 -12.85 -1.17
CA GLN A 153 -3.72 -13.93 -1.93
C GLN A 153 -2.29 -13.57 -2.35
N GLY A 154 -2.07 -12.33 -2.81
CA GLY A 154 -0.76 -11.83 -3.17
C GLY A 154 0.22 -11.81 -2.00
N LEU A 155 -0.25 -11.46 -0.79
CA LEU A 155 0.57 -11.50 0.42
C LEU A 155 0.91 -12.95 0.81
N LEU A 156 -0.05 -13.87 0.76
CA LEU A 156 0.17 -15.28 1.10
C LEU A 156 1.18 -15.98 0.16
N GLU A 157 1.44 -15.45 -1.04
CA GLU A 157 2.50 -15.96 -1.91
C GLU A 157 3.92 -15.87 -1.32
N PHE A 158 4.11 -15.04 -0.29
CA PHE A 158 5.39 -14.86 0.39
C PHE A 158 5.54 -15.70 1.66
N TYR A 159 4.55 -16.52 2.00
CA TYR A 159 4.59 -17.37 3.18
C TYR A 159 4.65 -18.86 2.79
N ALA A 160 5.54 -19.57 3.43
CA ALA A 160 5.59 -21.02 3.32
C ALA A 160 4.51 -21.70 4.18
N ALA A 161 4.05 -22.86 3.76
CA ALA A 161 3.16 -23.67 4.58
C ALA A 161 3.77 -23.95 5.96
N GLY A 162 2.99 -23.79 7.03
CA GLY A 162 3.44 -23.93 8.42
C GLY A 162 4.03 -22.67 9.03
N THR A 163 4.09 -21.54 8.29
CA THR A 163 4.46 -20.24 8.86
C THR A 163 3.32 -19.74 9.76
N GLU A 164 3.63 -19.36 10.99
CA GLU A 164 2.69 -18.68 11.89
C GLU A 164 2.60 -17.20 11.48
N VAL A 165 1.37 -16.69 11.40
CA VAL A 165 1.08 -15.29 11.06
C VAL A 165 0.05 -14.70 12.02
N GLU A 166 0.18 -13.41 12.31
CA GLU A 166 -0.84 -12.69 13.06
C GLU A 166 -1.95 -12.22 12.12
N VAL A 167 -3.20 -12.60 12.41
CA VAL A 167 -4.38 -12.14 11.65
C VAL A 167 -5.24 -11.25 12.54
N VAL A 168 -5.43 -10.01 12.10
CA VAL A 168 -6.36 -9.07 12.75
C VAL A 168 -7.66 -9.06 11.97
N LEU A 169 -8.75 -9.37 12.65
CA LEU A 169 -10.07 -9.43 12.08
C LEU A 169 -11.09 -8.70 12.97
N MET A 170 -12.21 -8.32 12.39
CA MET A 170 -13.39 -7.88 13.12
C MET A 170 -14.50 -8.91 13.01
N ARG A 171 -15.16 -9.17 14.13
CA ARG A 171 -16.28 -10.10 14.27
C ARG A 171 -17.56 -9.39 14.64
N GLN A 172 -18.65 -9.72 13.99
CA GLN A 172 -19.95 -9.17 14.34
C GLN A 172 -20.41 -9.67 15.72
N SER A 173 -20.70 -8.74 16.62
CA SER A 173 -21.29 -9.01 17.93
C SER A 173 -22.39 -8.00 18.20
N ASN A 174 -23.61 -8.48 18.49
CA ASN A 174 -24.81 -7.64 18.73
C ASN A 174 -25.11 -6.62 17.61
N GLY A 175 -24.79 -6.94 16.36
CA GLY A 175 -25.04 -6.08 15.21
C GLY A 175 -23.90 -5.10 14.87
N GLU A 176 -22.84 -5.06 15.66
CA GLU A 176 -21.66 -4.23 15.45
C GLU A 176 -20.43 -5.10 15.21
N TYR A 177 -19.50 -4.63 14.37
CA TYR A 177 -18.19 -5.25 14.19
C TYR A 177 -17.21 -4.73 15.26
N LYS A 178 -16.51 -5.67 15.92
CA LYS A 178 -15.52 -5.41 16.97
C LYS A 178 -14.31 -6.29 16.78
#